data_5d7c71b418a4a6a562c92895542571af
#
_entry.id   5d7c71b418a4a6a562c92895542571af
#
_cell.length_a   1.000
_cell.length_b   1.000
_cell.length_c   1.000
_cell.angle_alpha   90.00
_cell.angle_beta   90.00
_cell.angle_gamma   90.00
#
_symmetry.space_group_name_H-M   'P 1'
#
loop_
_entity.id
_entity.type
_entity.pdbx_description
1 polymer ?
#
loop_
_entity_poly.entity_id
_entity_poly.type
_entity_poly.pdbx_seq_one_letter_code
_entity_poly.pdbx_strand_id
1 'polypeptide(L)'
;MAKLKVYNMNKEEVGSITLNDMVFGAEYNEPLVHQVVVALHNNARQGTKSTLTRSEINASKKKIYRQKGTGNARHDEKSAPQFVGGGVVFAPKPRDFSQKINKK
;
A
#
# COMPACT_ATOMS: atom_id res chain seq x y z
N MET A 1 -30.01 26.11 9.71
CA MET A 1 -28.75 26.30 10.46
C MET A 1 -28.70 25.35 11.64
N ALA A 2 -27.82 24.39 11.61
CA ALA A 2 -27.62 23.46 12.72
C ALA A 2 -26.88 24.16 13.89
N LYS A 3 -27.36 23.99 15.11
CA LYS A 3 -26.69 24.46 16.34
C LYS A 3 -26.06 23.27 17.05
N LEU A 4 -24.79 23.38 17.40
CA LEU A 4 -24.11 22.40 18.24
C LEU A 4 -23.80 22.98 19.60
N LYS A 5 -23.99 22.15 20.65
CA LYS A 5 -23.60 22.47 22.00
C LYS A 5 -22.11 22.30 22.18
N VAL A 6 -21.50 23.24 22.89
CA VAL A 6 -20.06 23.22 23.24
C VAL A 6 -19.92 22.80 24.68
N TYR A 7 -19.12 21.77 24.94
CA TYR A 7 -18.85 21.24 26.25
C TYR A 7 -17.39 21.49 26.65
N ASN A 8 -17.17 21.75 27.93
CA ASN A 8 -15.82 21.80 28.48
C ASN A 8 -15.29 20.39 28.78
N MET A 9 -14.06 20.28 29.28
CA MET A 9 -13.42 19.00 29.62
C MET A 9 -14.16 18.28 30.77
N ASN A 10 -14.93 19.00 31.57
CA ASN A 10 -15.74 18.46 32.66
C ASN A 10 -17.15 18.02 32.20
N LYS A 11 -17.43 18.07 30.88
CA LYS A 11 -18.72 17.77 30.25
C LYS A 11 -19.87 18.72 30.62
N GLU A 12 -19.54 19.93 31.05
CA GLU A 12 -20.54 20.98 31.28
C GLU A 12 -20.78 21.77 29.99
N GLU A 13 -22.03 22.14 29.73
CA GLU A 13 -22.41 22.95 28.57
C GLU A 13 -21.95 24.40 28.78
N VAL A 14 -21.01 24.86 27.96
CA VAL A 14 -20.44 26.20 28.04
C VAL A 14 -21.10 27.17 27.07
N GLY A 15 -21.70 26.66 25.98
CA GLY A 15 -22.32 27.49 24.96
C GLY A 15 -22.83 26.73 23.76
N SER A 16 -23.21 27.45 22.72
CA SER A 16 -23.64 26.87 21.46
C SER A 16 -22.99 27.61 20.28
N ILE A 17 -22.64 26.86 19.22
CA ILE A 17 -22.12 27.39 17.96
C ILE A 17 -23.14 27.15 16.86
N THR A 18 -23.42 28.18 16.06
CA THR A 18 -24.26 28.07 14.86
C THR A 18 -23.38 27.68 13.67
N LEU A 19 -23.71 26.57 13.02
CA LEU A 19 -22.97 26.08 11.85
C LEU A 19 -23.53 26.69 10.56
N ASN A 20 -22.62 26.95 9.60
CA ASN A 20 -23.00 27.41 8.27
C ASN A 20 -23.48 26.20 7.44
N ASP A 21 -24.73 26.23 6.97
CA ASP A 21 -25.32 25.14 6.17
C ASP A 21 -24.61 24.88 4.84
N MET A 22 -24.00 25.91 4.24
CA MET A 22 -23.19 25.71 3.00
C MET A 22 -21.99 24.80 3.19
N VAL A 23 -21.47 24.71 4.42
CA VAL A 23 -20.28 23.89 4.72
C VAL A 23 -20.68 22.58 5.37
N PHE A 24 -21.57 22.63 6.36
CA PHE A 24 -21.93 21.49 7.21
C PHE A 24 -23.26 20.82 6.83
N GLY A 25 -24.03 21.44 5.94
CA GLY A 25 -25.28 20.90 5.42
C GLY A 25 -25.15 20.20 4.06
N ALA A 26 -23.93 19.97 3.57
CA ALA A 26 -23.70 19.28 2.31
C ALA A 26 -24.19 17.82 2.40
N GLU A 27 -24.79 17.33 1.29
CA GLU A 27 -25.20 15.94 1.19
C GLU A 27 -23.99 15.00 1.31
N TYR A 28 -24.17 13.89 2.02
CA TYR A 28 -23.13 12.88 2.18
C TYR A 28 -22.90 12.13 0.86
N ASN A 29 -21.67 12.24 0.32
CA ASN A 29 -21.27 11.56 -0.90
C ASN A 29 -20.29 10.43 -0.53
N GLU A 30 -20.81 9.21 -0.36
CA GLU A 30 -20.03 8.03 0.04
C GLU A 30 -18.87 7.72 -0.92
N PRO A 31 -19.05 7.70 -2.27
CA PRO A 31 -17.95 7.45 -3.21
C PRO A 31 -16.80 8.45 -3.06
N LEU A 32 -17.12 9.72 -2.86
CA LEU A 32 -16.11 10.76 -2.67
C LEU A 32 -15.32 10.58 -1.37
N VAL A 33 -16.02 10.29 -0.28
CA VAL A 33 -15.40 10.02 1.02
C VAL A 33 -14.49 8.80 0.93
N HIS A 34 -14.96 7.71 0.31
CA HIS A 34 -14.17 6.51 0.08
C HIS A 34 -12.88 6.81 -0.72
N GLN A 35 -12.97 7.59 -1.79
CA GLN A 35 -11.80 7.99 -2.59
C GLN A 35 -10.77 8.76 -1.74
N VAL A 36 -11.23 9.69 -0.90
CA VAL A 36 -10.34 10.45 -0.01
C VAL A 36 -9.68 9.55 1.02
N VAL A 37 -10.44 8.65 1.65
CA VAL A 37 -9.90 7.70 2.65
C VAL A 37 -8.84 6.79 2.03
N VAL A 38 -9.11 6.22 0.84
CA VAL A 38 -8.14 5.37 0.12
C VAL A 38 -6.86 6.14 -0.19
N ALA A 39 -6.98 7.38 -0.65
CA ALA A 39 -5.83 8.22 -0.94
C ALA A 39 -5.02 8.57 0.32
N LEU A 40 -5.68 8.86 1.45
CA LEU A 40 -5.01 9.09 2.74
C LEU A 40 -4.22 7.84 3.18
N HIS A 41 -4.83 6.65 3.08
CA HIS A 41 -4.13 5.40 3.39
C HIS A 41 -2.94 5.15 2.48
N ASN A 42 -3.08 5.41 1.17
CA ASN A 42 -1.96 5.28 0.24
C ASN A 42 -0.84 6.27 0.53
N ASN A 43 -1.17 7.52 0.84
CA ASN A 43 -0.19 8.57 1.16
C ASN A 43 0.57 8.30 2.48
N ALA A 44 -0.03 7.54 3.39
CA ALA A 44 0.64 7.10 4.61
C ALA A 44 1.63 5.94 4.40
N ARG A 45 1.59 5.25 3.24
CA ARG A 45 2.47 4.12 2.94
C ARG A 45 3.87 4.61 2.55
N GLN A 46 4.89 4.11 3.23
CA GLN A 46 6.28 4.46 2.96
C GLN A 46 6.86 3.83 1.68
N GLY A 47 6.35 2.66 1.27
CA GLY A 47 6.74 2.01 0.01
C GLY A 47 8.18 1.48 -0.07
N THR A 48 8.83 1.19 1.04
CA THR A 48 10.25 0.79 1.12
C THR A 48 10.51 -0.70 0.93
N LYS A 49 9.48 -1.51 0.71
CA LYS A 49 9.65 -2.96 0.49
C LYS A 49 10.50 -3.23 -0.75
N SER A 50 11.57 -4.00 -0.59
CA SER A 50 12.47 -4.40 -1.67
C SER A 50 12.90 -5.84 -1.51
N THR A 51 12.87 -6.60 -2.58
CA THR A 51 13.45 -7.95 -2.65
C THR A 51 14.17 -8.14 -3.98
N LEU A 52 15.03 -9.16 -4.05
CA LEU A 52 15.83 -9.45 -5.24
C LEU A 52 15.10 -10.45 -6.14
N THR A 53 15.07 -10.15 -7.42
CA THR A 53 14.65 -11.08 -8.48
C THR A 53 15.78 -12.07 -8.79
N ARG A 54 15.47 -13.14 -9.51
CA ARG A 54 16.47 -14.16 -9.87
C ARG A 54 17.66 -13.59 -10.66
N SER A 55 17.47 -12.51 -11.40
CA SER A 55 18.53 -11.84 -12.16
C SER A 55 19.46 -10.97 -11.30
N GLU A 56 18.96 -10.50 -10.16
CA GLU A 56 19.67 -9.61 -9.25
C GLU A 56 20.44 -10.34 -8.15
N ILE A 57 20.08 -11.60 -7.89
CA ILE A 57 20.78 -12.42 -6.89
C ILE A 57 22.18 -12.74 -7.37
N ASN A 58 23.13 -12.67 -6.43
CA ASN A 58 24.50 -13.13 -6.65
C ASN A 58 24.57 -14.65 -6.49
N ALA A 59 24.16 -15.37 -7.53
CA ALA A 59 24.21 -16.83 -7.60
C ALA A 59 24.75 -17.27 -8.97
N SER A 60 25.24 -18.53 -9.02
CA SER A 60 25.69 -19.11 -10.29
C SER A 60 24.53 -19.22 -11.27
N LYS A 61 24.71 -18.60 -12.45
CA LYS A 61 23.78 -18.72 -13.58
C LYS A 61 24.07 -19.90 -14.49
N LYS A 62 25.04 -20.73 -14.12
CA LYS A 62 25.36 -21.96 -14.85
C LYS A 62 24.27 -23.00 -14.61
N LYS A 63 23.93 -23.76 -15.67
CA LYS A 63 23.04 -24.92 -15.57
C LYS A 63 23.55 -25.90 -14.53
N ILE A 64 22.70 -26.34 -13.61
CA ILE A 64 23.08 -27.15 -12.44
C ILE A 64 23.64 -28.51 -12.89
N TYR A 65 23.00 -29.16 -13.86
CA TYR A 65 23.40 -30.43 -14.45
C TYR A 65 22.89 -30.58 -15.88
N ARG A 66 23.34 -31.60 -16.60
CA ARG A 66 22.92 -31.86 -17.97
C ARG A 66 21.41 -32.13 -18.08
N GLN A 67 20.82 -31.80 -19.23
CA GLN A 67 19.37 -31.83 -19.49
C GLN A 67 18.73 -33.20 -19.33
N LYS A 68 19.46 -34.30 -19.64
CA LYS A 68 18.98 -35.68 -19.60
C LYS A 68 20.03 -36.61 -18.98
N GLY A 69 19.62 -37.78 -18.51
CA GLY A 69 20.53 -38.82 -18.03
C GLY A 69 21.03 -38.65 -16.60
N THR A 70 20.37 -37.82 -15.77
CA THR A 70 20.70 -37.65 -14.34
C THR A 70 19.69 -38.30 -13.41
N GLY A 71 18.51 -38.69 -13.91
CA GLY A 71 17.39 -39.18 -13.08
C GLY A 71 16.67 -38.09 -12.27
N ASN A 72 17.17 -36.85 -12.28
CA ASN A 72 16.60 -35.72 -11.57
C ASN A 72 15.68 -34.86 -12.44
N ALA A 73 14.87 -34.01 -11.79
CA ALA A 73 14.05 -33.03 -12.49
C ALA A 73 14.92 -32.08 -13.33
N ARG A 74 14.38 -31.59 -14.43
CA ARG A 74 15.10 -30.64 -15.30
C ARG A 74 15.15 -29.27 -14.65
N HIS A 75 16.35 -28.81 -14.33
CA HIS A 75 16.59 -27.50 -13.75
C HIS A 75 17.67 -26.77 -14.57
N ASP A 76 17.57 -25.44 -14.58
CA ASP A 76 18.52 -24.58 -15.22
C ASP A 76 19.50 -24.00 -14.19
N GLU A 77 19.27 -22.81 -13.72
CA GLU A 77 20.18 -22.11 -12.80
C GLU A 77 19.71 -22.21 -11.33
N LYS A 78 20.64 -22.09 -10.39
CA LYS A 78 20.36 -22.14 -8.95
C LYS A 78 19.66 -20.89 -8.43
N SER A 79 19.63 -19.80 -9.19
CA SER A 79 18.92 -18.56 -8.82
C SER A 79 17.40 -18.63 -8.97
N ALA A 80 16.87 -19.73 -9.53
CA ALA A 80 15.43 -19.91 -9.70
C ALA A 80 14.69 -19.95 -8.35
N PRO A 81 13.42 -19.46 -8.30
CA PRO A 81 12.70 -19.23 -7.05
C PRO A 81 12.36 -20.52 -6.27
N GLN A 82 12.39 -21.70 -6.90
CA GLN A 82 12.16 -22.98 -6.23
C GLN A 82 13.33 -23.42 -5.34
N PHE A 83 14.49 -22.82 -5.48
CA PHE A 83 15.67 -23.16 -4.68
C PHE A 83 15.81 -22.26 -3.44
N VAL A 84 16.35 -22.84 -2.38
CA VAL A 84 16.74 -22.04 -1.20
C VAL A 84 17.84 -21.07 -1.59
N GLY A 85 17.64 -19.80 -1.29
CA GLY A 85 18.51 -18.70 -1.74
C GLY A 85 18.28 -18.24 -3.17
N GLY A 86 17.23 -18.73 -3.85
CA GLY A 86 16.79 -18.23 -5.15
C GLY A 86 16.04 -16.91 -5.06
N GLY A 87 15.77 -16.29 -6.23
CA GLY A 87 15.06 -15.02 -6.34
C GLY A 87 13.58 -15.11 -6.02
N VAL A 88 12.99 -13.96 -5.72
CA VAL A 88 11.54 -13.86 -5.49
C VAL A 88 10.84 -13.60 -6.81
N VAL A 89 9.77 -14.36 -7.09
CA VAL A 89 8.89 -14.12 -8.24
C VAL A 89 8.05 -12.87 -7.97
N PHE A 90 7.94 -11.98 -8.96
CA PHE A 90 7.27 -10.68 -8.78
C PHE A 90 7.75 -9.91 -7.55
N ALA A 91 9.06 -9.88 -7.37
CA ALA A 91 9.72 -9.23 -6.25
C ALA A 91 9.22 -7.79 -6.06
N PRO A 92 8.74 -7.41 -4.86
CA PRO A 92 8.35 -6.04 -4.60
C PRO A 92 9.55 -5.11 -4.74
N LYS A 93 9.35 -3.97 -5.38
CA LYS A 93 10.34 -2.91 -5.52
C LYS A 93 9.86 -1.66 -4.79
N PRO A 94 10.77 -0.82 -4.27
CA PRO A 94 10.40 0.45 -3.69
C PRO A 94 9.62 1.29 -4.71
N ARG A 95 8.49 1.85 -4.28
CA ARG A 95 7.66 2.72 -5.10
C ARG A 95 6.95 3.76 -4.26
N ASP A 96 6.62 4.87 -4.87
CA ASP A 96 5.75 5.88 -4.31
C ASP A 96 4.27 5.44 -4.47
N PHE A 97 3.49 5.57 -3.39
CA PHE A 97 2.06 5.30 -3.36
C PHE A 97 1.23 6.58 -3.29
N SER A 98 1.87 7.75 -3.29
CA SER A 98 1.17 9.01 -3.13
C SER A 98 0.15 9.26 -4.23
N GLN A 99 -1.02 9.74 -3.83
CA GLN A 99 -2.12 10.11 -4.71
C GLN A 99 -2.50 11.55 -4.45
N LYS A 100 -2.60 12.32 -5.53
CA LYS A 100 -3.09 13.70 -5.48
C LYS A 100 -4.61 13.70 -5.58
N ILE A 101 -5.27 14.39 -4.66
CA ILE A 101 -6.71 14.65 -4.70
C ILE A 101 -6.93 16.13 -4.98
N ASN A 102 -7.89 16.43 -5.85
CA ASN A 102 -8.32 17.80 -6.08
C ASN A 102 -9.07 18.31 -4.84
N LYS A 103 -8.76 19.54 -4.41
CA LYS A 103 -9.37 20.19 -3.25
C LYS A 103 -10.60 21.03 -3.59
N LYS A 104 -11.19 20.81 -4.76
CA LYS A 104 -12.42 21.52 -5.15
C LYS A 104 -13.64 20.72 -4.71
#